data_7c36715ba5d2c6455675e324d156c4da
#
_entry.id   7c36715ba5d2c6455675e324d156c4da
#
_cell.length_a   1.000
_cell.length_b   1.000
_cell.length_c   1.000
_cell.angle_alpha   90.00
_cell.angle_beta   90.00
_cell.angle_gamma   90.00
#
_symmetry.space_group_name_H-M   'P 1'
#
loop_
_entity.id
_entity.type
_entity.pdbx_description
1 polymer ?
#
loop_
_entity_poly.entity_id
_entity_poly.type
_entity_poly.pdbx_seq_one_letter_code
_entity_poly.pdbx_strand_id
1 'polypeptide(L)'
;MESVVKTYKVQQREKSIIGVVKSFFTKNYKEINAVNNLSLTINKGELVGYIGVNGAGKSTTIKMLVGILVPTKGKISVLGKDPHKHRKEIAKRIGVVFGQRSQLIWDLPPIDTFDLFSKIYEIPNEKYRSRLKYLVEHMEIEDIIHVPVRKLSLGQRMCCEIVASLLHNPEILFFDEPTIGLDVFNKEKVRNFIKKLNKEFGTTVILTSHDLSDIENLCRRIIIIDKGSIIFDGTIEDLKTKYGTKSTIKIELIEKSKPVDFDCNDIEVEIDYNNNFLYIRYSKRMYRTTDLINLVIQNLDGIKDISIIENNLEDIVKEIYLNKHRRD
;
A
#
# COMPACT_ATOMS: atom_id res chain seq x y z
N MET A 1 9.01 7.90 14.61
CA MET A 1 7.89 7.67 15.55
C MET A 1 8.39 6.79 16.67
N GLU A 2 8.08 7.12 17.93
CA GLU A 2 8.55 6.41 19.12
C GLU A 2 7.36 6.11 20.03
N SER A 3 7.03 4.83 20.19
CA SER A 3 5.94 4.30 21.04
C SER A 3 4.61 5.05 20.88
N VAL A 4 4.22 5.31 19.63
CA VAL A 4 3.05 6.13 19.32
C VAL A 4 1.77 5.34 19.52
N VAL A 5 0.81 5.98 20.21
CA VAL A 5 -0.55 5.47 20.43
C VAL A 5 -1.55 6.51 19.95
N LYS A 6 -2.58 6.05 19.24
CA LYS A 6 -3.76 6.86 18.91
C LYS A 6 -5.03 6.13 19.28
N THR A 7 -5.73 6.67 20.28
CA THR A 7 -6.99 6.15 20.79
C THR A 7 -8.14 7.07 20.37
N TYR A 8 -9.21 6.48 19.85
CA TYR A 8 -10.48 7.16 19.60
C TYR A 8 -11.50 6.73 20.64
N LYS A 9 -12.29 7.68 21.13
CA LYS A 9 -13.44 7.44 22.01
C LYS A 9 -14.71 7.43 21.16
N VAL A 10 -15.30 6.27 20.97
CA VAL A 10 -16.52 6.09 20.18
C VAL A 10 -17.68 5.88 21.14
N GLN A 11 -18.70 6.74 21.07
CA GLN A 11 -19.88 6.62 21.90
C GLN A 11 -20.67 5.36 21.47
N GLN A 12 -20.92 4.43 22.38
CA GLN A 12 -21.81 3.30 22.15
C GLN A 12 -23.25 3.78 22.21
N ARG A 13 -23.96 3.74 21.08
CA ARG A 13 -25.41 3.97 21.03
C ARG A 13 -26.10 2.64 21.21
N GLU A 14 -26.92 2.54 22.26
CA GLU A 14 -27.86 1.42 22.39
C GLU A 14 -28.94 1.55 21.30
N LYS A 15 -29.31 0.42 20.68
CA LYS A 15 -30.28 0.38 19.58
C LYS A 15 -31.74 0.61 20.02
N SER A 16 -31.99 0.87 21.31
CA SER A 16 -33.31 1.11 21.88
C SER A 16 -33.63 2.60 21.99
N ILE A 17 -34.87 3.01 21.74
CA ILE A 17 -35.35 4.40 21.88
C ILE A 17 -35.12 4.92 23.31
N ILE A 18 -35.30 4.08 24.32
CA ILE A 18 -35.03 4.39 25.73
C ILE A 18 -33.50 4.54 25.95
N GLY A 19 -32.68 3.75 25.26
CA GLY A 19 -31.21 3.85 25.27
C GLY A 19 -30.71 5.15 24.68
N VAL A 20 -31.36 5.70 23.65
CA VAL A 20 -31.01 7.01 23.06
C VAL A 20 -31.20 8.13 24.07
N VAL A 21 -32.31 8.15 24.84
CA VAL A 21 -32.53 9.15 25.89
C VAL A 21 -31.52 8.99 27.05
N LYS A 22 -31.22 7.75 27.43
CA LYS A 22 -30.23 7.42 28.46
C LYS A 22 -28.79 7.78 28.04
N SER A 23 -28.48 7.70 26.73
CA SER A 23 -27.17 8.06 26.18
C SER A 23 -26.82 9.56 26.27
N PHE A 24 -27.82 10.43 26.42
CA PHE A 24 -27.58 11.85 26.70
C PHE A 24 -27.07 12.08 28.14
N PHE A 25 -27.36 11.17 29.06
CA PHE A 25 -26.98 11.27 30.47
C PHE A 25 -25.84 10.33 30.88
N THR A 26 -25.61 9.24 30.13
CA THR A 26 -24.51 8.28 30.39
C THR A 26 -23.54 8.24 29.22
N LYS A 27 -22.35 8.76 29.43
CA LYS A 27 -21.27 8.80 28.42
C LYS A 27 -20.52 7.46 28.42
N ASN A 28 -21.15 6.39 27.90
CA ASN A 28 -20.44 5.13 27.66
C ASN A 28 -19.60 5.24 26.37
N TYR A 29 -18.30 5.41 26.52
CA TYR A 29 -17.33 5.44 25.42
C TYR A 29 -16.62 4.09 25.34
N LYS A 30 -16.55 3.55 24.13
CA LYS A 30 -15.61 2.46 23.81
C LYS A 30 -14.32 3.10 23.31
N GLU A 31 -13.21 2.77 23.90
CA GLU A 31 -11.89 3.19 23.42
C GLU A 31 -11.41 2.21 22.33
N ILE A 32 -11.03 2.77 21.19
CA ILE A 32 -10.48 2.02 20.04
C ILE A 32 -9.08 2.54 19.78
N ASN A 33 -8.08 1.67 19.96
CA ASN A 33 -6.69 1.99 19.63
C ASN A 33 -6.47 1.77 18.14
N ALA A 34 -6.55 2.85 17.37
CA ALA A 34 -6.28 2.81 15.92
C ALA A 34 -4.78 2.69 15.61
N VAL A 35 -3.92 3.14 16.52
CA VAL A 35 -2.47 2.91 16.50
C VAL A 35 -2.07 2.53 17.92
N ASN A 36 -1.30 1.45 18.06
CA ASN A 36 -0.96 0.86 19.33
C ASN A 36 0.55 0.60 19.44
N ASN A 37 1.24 1.43 20.24
CA ASN A 37 2.67 1.35 20.53
C ASN A 37 3.55 1.21 19.27
N LEU A 38 3.27 2.04 18.26
CA LEU A 38 3.96 1.98 16.97
C LEU A 38 5.26 2.77 17.02
N SER A 39 6.39 2.08 16.78
CA SER A 39 7.71 2.68 16.62
C SER A 39 8.23 2.41 15.21
N LEU A 40 8.67 3.47 14.51
CA LEU A 40 9.01 3.43 13.10
C LEU A 40 10.02 4.52 12.76
N THR A 41 11.05 4.17 12.02
CA THR A 41 12.01 5.12 11.43
C THR A 41 12.08 4.91 9.93
N ILE A 42 11.95 5.99 9.18
CA ILE A 42 12.14 6.02 7.72
C ILE A 42 13.26 7.00 7.43
N ASN A 43 14.25 6.57 6.68
CA ASN A 43 15.42 7.38 6.35
C ASN A 43 15.15 8.22 5.09
N LYS A 44 15.93 9.28 4.94
CA LYS A 44 15.86 10.13 3.74
C LYS A 44 16.16 9.31 2.48
N GLY A 45 15.34 9.51 1.44
CA GLY A 45 15.47 8.82 0.16
C GLY A 45 14.95 7.39 0.13
N GLU A 46 14.37 6.86 1.23
CA GLU A 46 13.71 5.57 1.18
C GLU A 46 12.38 5.64 0.42
N LEU A 47 12.06 4.58 -0.31
CA LEU A 47 10.76 4.31 -0.88
C LEU A 47 10.18 3.09 -0.15
N VAL A 48 9.18 3.34 0.72
CA VAL A 48 8.66 2.37 1.68
C VAL A 48 7.20 2.07 1.40
N GLY A 49 6.87 0.78 1.27
CA GLY A 49 5.51 0.29 1.25
C GLY A 49 4.96 0.17 2.68
N TYR A 50 3.85 0.85 2.97
CA TYR A 50 3.18 0.81 4.26
C TYR A 50 1.81 0.15 4.10
N ILE A 51 1.71 -1.13 4.39
CA ILE A 51 0.55 -1.96 4.08
C ILE A 51 -0.14 -2.50 5.33
N GLY A 52 -1.39 -2.87 5.16
CA GLY A 52 -2.22 -3.44 6.22
C GLY A 52 -3.65 -3.63 5.74
N VAL A 53 -4.40 -4.50 6.40
CA VAL A 53 -5.84 -4.68 6.13
C VAL A 53 -6.63 -3.39 6.42
N ASN A 54 -7.87 -3.33 5.96
CA ASN A 54 -8.75 -2.21 6.28
C ASN A 54 -8.94 -2.10 7.80
N GLY A 55 -8.78 -0.87 8.33
CA GLY A 55 -8.83 -0.63 9.76
C GLY A 55 -7.53 -0.92 10.52
N ALA A 56 -6.45 -1.38 9.86
CA ALA A 56 -5.15 -1.64 10.51
C ALA A 56 -4.45 -0.38 11.06
N GLY A 57 -4.91 0.83 10.72
CA GLY A 57 -4.34 2.09 11.22
C GLY A 57 -3.52 2.89 10.20
N LYS A 58 -3.42 2.47 8.92
CA LYS A 58 -2.63 3.11 7.86
C LYS A 58 -2.89 4.63 7.75
N SER A 59 -4.10 4.99 7.39
CA SER A 59 -4.46 6.42 7.19
C SER A 59 -4.39 7.22 8.48
N THR A 60 -4.58 6.60 9.66
CA THR A 60 -4.38 7.26 10.96
C THR A 60 -2.91 7.60 11.16
N THR A 61 -2.00 6.67 10.85
CA THR A 61 -0.55 6.88 10.94
C THR A 61 -0.10 7.99 9.99
N ILE A 62 -0.53 7.95 8.72
CA ILE A 62 -0.21 9.01 7.74
C ILE A 62 -0.72 10.36 8.24
N LYS A 63 -1.97 10.46 8.71
CA LYS A 63 -2.52 11.72 9.22
C LYS A 63 -1.77 12.26 10.43
N MET A 64 -1.17 11.41 11.25
CA MET A 64 -0.29 11.86 12.34
C MET A 64 1.06 12.34 11.80
N LEU A 65 1.66 11.64 10.83
CA LEU A 65 2.94 12.03 10.21
C LEU A 65 2.83 13.38 9.48
N VAL A 66 1.71 13.66 8.81
CA VAL A 66 1.48 14.93 8.12
C VAL A 66 0.95 16.05 9.03
N GLY A 67 0.84 15.82 10.34
CA GLY A 67 0.43 16.83 11.33
C GLY A 67 -1.07 17.15 11.37
N ILE A 68 -1.92 16.30 10.75
CA ILE A 68 -3.40 16.45 10.80
C ILE A 68 -3.95 15.93 12.13
N LEU A 69 -3.39 14.79 12.62
CA LEU A 69 -3.82 14.18 13.88
C LEU A 69 -2.71 14.21 14.92
N VAL A 70 -3.09 14.53 16.16
CA VAL A 70 -2.18 14.47 17.31
C VAL A 70 -2.20 13.05 17.89
N PRO A 71 -1.05 12.45 18.20
CA PRO A 71 -0.99 11.18 18.91
C PRO A 71 -1.56 11.33 20.34
N THR A 72 -2.14 10.26 20.87
CA THR A 72 -2.59 10.21 22.28
C THR A 72 -1.41 10.05 23.21
N LYS A 73 -0.40 9.26 22.80
CA LYS A 73 0.87 9.05 23.53
C LYS A 73 2.01 8.86 22.52
N GLY A 74 3.24 8.95 23.01
CA GLY A 74 4.45 8.79 22.20
C GLY A 74 4.90 10.07 21.52
N LYS A 75 5.93 9.98 20.67
CA LYS A 75 6.55 11.11 19.99
C LYS A 75 6.61 10.87 18.48
N ILE A 76 6.37 11.92 17.72
CA ILE A 76 6.53 11.91 16.25
C ILE A 76 7.50 13.01 15.86
N SER A 77 8.48 12.66 15.02
CA SER A 77 9.39 13.61 14.40
C SER A 77 9.38 13.41 12.90
N VAL A 78 9.16 14.47 12.16
CA VAL A 78 9.25 14.52 10.68
C VAL A 78 10.23 15.61 10.32
N LEU A 79 11.27 15.27 9.56
CA LEU A 79 12.36 16.21 9.24
C LEU A 79 12.96 16.87 10.49
N GLY A 80 13.06 16.11 11.59
CA GLY A 80 13.60 16.59 12.88
C GLY A 80 12.65 17.39 13.75
N LYS A 81 11.39 17.61 13.31
CA LYS A 81 10.40 18.46 14.01
C LYS A 81 9.11 17.70 14.32
N ASP A 82 8.43 18.12 15.39
CA ASP A 82 7.09 17.65 15.71
C ASP A 82 6.10 18.20 14.66
N PRO A 83 5.44 17.31 13.86
CA PRO A 83 4.59 17.74 12.75
C PRO A 83 3.35 18.49 13.18
N HIS A 84 2.89 18.31 14.40
CA HIS A 84 1.75 19.04 14.92
C HIS A 84 2.12 20.47 15.34
N LYS A 85 3.25 20.64 16.05
CA LYS A 85 3.73 21.94 16.51
C LYS A 85 4.25 22.82 15.37
N HIS A 86 4.89 22.20 14.37
CA HIS A 86 5.52 22.89 13.24
C HIS A 86 4.76 22.67 11.92
N ARG A 87 3.43 22.56 11.98
CA ARG A 87 2.59 22.14 10.86
C ARG A 87 2.81 22.96 9.59
N LYS A 88 2.88 24.30 9.67
CA LYS A 88 3.06 25.17 8.50
C LYS A 88 4.41 24.94 7.81
N GLU A 89 5.46 24.73 8.60
CA GLU A 89 6.81 24.51 8.08
C GLU A 89 6.92 23.14 7.43
N ILE A 90 6.39 22.11 8.08
CA ILE A 90 6.40 20.74 7.54
C ILE A 90 5.53 20.66 6.30
N ALA A 91 4.35 21.29 6.27
CA ALA A 91 3.49 21.30 5.09
C ALA A 91 4.15 21.86 3.84
N LYS A 92 5.10 22.81 3.96
CA LYS A 92 5.90 23.32 2.83
C LYS A 92 6.97 22.33 2.32
N ARG A 93 7.24 21.24 3.05
CA ARG A 93 8.29 20.27 2.76
C ARG A 93 7.77 18.86 2.49
N ILE A 94 6.46 18.65 2.62
CA ILE A 94 5.83 17.36 2.35
C ILE A 94 4.77 17.50 1.26
N GLY A 95 4.63 16.49 0.41
CA GLY A 95 3.51 16.34 -0.51
C GLY A 95 2.62 15.18 -0.05
N VAL A 96 1.31 15.32 -0.27
CA VAL A 96 0.35 14.27 0.11
C VAL A 96 -0.63 14.08 -1.02
N VAL A 97 -0.84 12.83 -1.43
CA VAL A 97 -1.90 12.45 -2.38
C VAL A 97 -2.79 11.44 -1.69
N PHE A 98 -4.07 11.77 -1.53
CA PHE A 98 -5.09 10.87 -1.00
C PHE A 98 -5.93 10.33 -2.16
N GLY A 99 -5.91 9.02 -2.40
CA GLY A 99 -6.61 8.42 -3.54
C GLY A 99 -8.13 8.68 -3.59
N GLN A 100 -8.75 8.91 -2.44
CA GLN A 100 -10.20 9.15 -2.34
C GLN A 100 -10.59 10.63 -2.16
N ARG A 101 -9.63 11.55 -2.07
CA ARG A 101 -9.88 12.98 -1.85
C ARG A 101 -9.06 13.80 -2.82
N SER A 102 -9.76 14.54 -3.68
CA SER A 102 -9.12 15.45 -4.61
C SER A 102 -8.69 16.74 -3.91
N GLN A 103 -7.49 17.21 -4.24
CA GLN A 103 -6.99 18.55 -3.93
C GLN A 103 -7.34 19.56 -5.04
N LEU A 104 -7.68 19.03 -6.22
CA LEU A 104 -8.05 19.84 -7.37
C LEU A 104 -9.47 20.38 -7.21
N ILE A 105 -9.70 21.60 -7.70
CA ILE A 105 -11.00 22.24 -7.67
C ILE A 105 -11.87 21.67 -8.78
N TRP A 106 -12.97 21.01 -8.42
CA TRP A 106 -13.80 20.17 -9.28
C TRP A 106 -14.29 20.84 -10.57
N ASP A 107 -14.71 22.11 -10.46
CA ASP A 107 -15.28 22.86 -11.59
C ASP A 107 -14.25 23.65 -12.41
N LEU A 108 -13.00 23.71 -11.95
CA LEU A 108 -11.92 24.43 -12.60
C LEU A 108 -10.94 23.50 -13.29
N PRO A 109 -10.20 23.97 -14.30
CA PRO A 109 -9.05 23.25 -14.87
C PRO A 109 -7.94 23.04 -13.82
N PRO A 110 -7.15 21.95 -13.92
CA PRO A 110 -6.01 21.71 -13.03
C PRO A 110 -5.03 22.88 -12.92
N ILE A 111 -4.79 23.59 -14.03
CA ILE A 111 -3.87 24.75 -14.05
C ILE A 111 -4.26 25.82 -13.02
N ASP A 112 -5.56 26.09 -12.83
CA ASP A 112 -6.02 27.08 -11.86
C ASP A 112 -5.68 26.66 -10.43
N THR A 113 -5.77 25.35 -10.13
CA THR A 113 -5.35 24.81 -8.83
C THR A 113 -3.82 24.88 -8.67
N PHE A 114 -3.06 24.62 -9.74
CA PHE A 114 -1.60 24.70 -9.74
C PHE A 114 -1.15 26.16 -9.47
N ASP A 115 -1.77 27.12 -10.11
CA ASP A 115 -1.52 28.56 -9.89
C ASP A 115 -1.87 28.97 -8.46
N LEU A 116 -3.00 28.50 -7.93
CA LEU A 116 -3.37 28.73 -6.53
C LEU A 116 -2.32 28.15 -5.58
N PHE A 117 -1.86 26.89 -5.81
CA PHE A 117 -0.85 26.25 -4.97
C PHE A 117 0.49 26.99 -5.06
N SER A 118 0.87 27.53 -6.24
CA SER A 118 2.08 28.33 -6.36
C SER A 118 2.08 29.53 -5.42
N LYS A 119 0.91 30.15 -5.21
CA LYS A 119 0.74 31.27 -4.28
C LYS A 119 0.68 30.83 -2.82
N ILE A 120 -0.05 29.73 -2.52
CA ILE A 120 -0.14 29.17 -1.16
C ILE A 120 1.23 28.75 -0.63
N TYR A 121 2.04 28.09 -1.48
CA TYR A 121 3.37 27.64 -1.12
C TYR A 121 4.46 28.71 -1.33
N GLU A 122 4.08 29.91 -1.78
CA GLU A 122 4.98 31.04 -2.02
C GLU A 122 6.14 30.68 -2.97
N ILE A 123 5.82 29.95 -4.07
CA ILE A 123 6.81 29.49 -5.04
C ILE A 123 7.19 30.67 -5.94
N PRO A 124 8.48 31.04 -6.10
CA PRO A 124 8.90 32.06 -7.06
C PRO A 124 8.48 31.71 -8.48
N ASN A 125 7.97 32.70 -9.24
CA ASN A 125 7.37 32.46 -10.58
C ASN A 125 8.27 31.69 -11.54
N GLU A 126 9.56 31.97 -11.58
CA GLU A 126 10.51 31.25 -12.46
C GLU A 126 10.65 29.78 -12.09
N LYS A 127 10.76 29.50 -10.76
CA LYS A 127 10.80 28.12 -10.25
C LYS A 127 9.49 27.39 -10.49
N TYR A 128 8.36 28.08 -10.33
CA TYR A 128 7.04 27.51 -10.60
C TYR A 128 6.91 27.12 -12.06
N ARG A 129 7.21 28.02 -13.01
CA ARG A 129 7.08 27.75 -14.44
C ARG A 129 8.00 26.58 -14.89
N SER A 130 9.24 26.59 -14.48
CA SER A 130 10.19 25.52 -14.82
C SER A 130 9.77 24.17 -14.24
N ARG A 131 9.31 24.16 -12.99
CA ARG A 131 8.85 22.96 -12.30
C ARG A 131 7.55 22.44 -12.89
N LEU A 132 6.58 23.32 -13.16
CA LEU A 132 5.30 22.96 -13.78
C LEU A 132 5.53 22.34 -15.14
N LYS A 133 6.34 22.97 -16.01
CA LYS A 133 6.69 22.43 -17.33
C LYS A 133 7.25 21.02 -17.22
N TYR A 134 8.25 20.82 -16.36
CA TYR A 134 8.85 19.52 -16.12
C TYR A 134 7.82 18.46 -15.68
N LEU A 135 6.96 18.79 -14.70
CA LEU A 135 5.98 17.86 -14.17
C LEU A 135 4.89 17.52 -15.20
N VAL A 136 4.41 18.50 -15.93
CA VAL A 136 3.38 18.36 -16.99
C VAL A 136 3.89 17.46 -18.11
N GLU A 137 5.09 17.71 -18.63
CA GLU A 137 5.74 16.88 -19.65
C GLU A 137 5.95 15.43 -19.19
N HIS A 138 6.43 15.23 -17.96
CA HIS A 138 6.70 13.88 -17.46
C HIS A 138 5.44 13.08 -17.07
N MET A 139 4.37 13.79 -16.75
CA MET A 139 3.07 13.18 -16.48
C MET A 139 2.18 13.17 -17.73
N GLU A 140 2.67 13.69 -18.88
CA GLU A 140 1.95 13.73 -20.17
C GLU A 140 0.50 14.20 -19.98
N ILE A 141 0.35 15.38 -19.39
CA ILE A 141 -0.95 15.97 -19.08
C ILE A 141 -1.19 17.32 -19.80
N GLU A 142 -0.33 17.67 -20.79
CA GLU A 142 -0.39 18.93 -21.52
C GLU A 142 -1.78 19.22 -22.08
N ASP A 143 -2.40 18.21 -22.68
CA ASP A 143 -3.70 18.35 -23.36
C ASP A 143 -4.87 18.49 -22.37
N ILE A 144 -4.66 18.17 -21.10
CA ILE A 144 -5.76 18.10 -20.11
C ILE A 144 -5.68 19.15 -19.00
N ILE A 145 -4.55 19.86 -18.85
CA ILE A 145 -4.38 20.85 -17.76
C ILE A 145 -5.37 22.02 -17.86
N HIS A 146 -5.93 22.27 -19.03
CA HIS A 146 -6.93 23.30 -19.30
C HIS A 146 -8.38 22.79 -19.35
N VAL A 147 -8.58 21.47 -19.13
CA VAL A 147 -9.91 20.84 -19.10
C VAL A 147 -10.42 20.80 -17.65
N PRO A 148 -11.67 21.21 -17.36
CA PRO A 148 -12.22 21.15 -16.02
C PRO A 148 -12.10 19.74 -15.39
N VAL A 149 -11.68 19.66 -14.13
CA VAL A 149 -11.39 18.40 -13.39
C VAL A 149 -12.53 17.39 -13.48
N ARG A 150 -13.79 17.85 -13.42
CA ARG A 150 -15.00 17.01 -13.55
C ARG A 150 -15.10 16.23 -14.87
N LYS A 151 -14.40 16.66 -15.91
CA LYS A 151 -14.39 16.00 -17.25
C LYS A 151 -13.23 15.03 -17.41
N LEU A 152 -12.29 15.00 -16.48
CA LEU A 152 -11.12 14.13 -16.52
C LEU A 152 -11.48 12.71 -16.06
N SER A 153 -10.85 11.72 -16.69
CA SER A 153 -10.87 10.35 -16.19
C SER A 153 -10.20 10.27 -14.82
N LEU A 154 -10.44 9.19 -14.09
CA LEU A 154 -9.81 8.98 -12.79
C LEU A 154 -8.27 8.98 -12.89
N GLY A 155 -7.71 8.33 -13.91
CA GLY A 155 -6.27 8.30 -14.17
C GLY A 155 -5.70 9.68 -14.48
N GLN A 156 -6.35 10.41 -15.39
CA GLN A 156 -5.97 11.79 -15.73
C GLN A 156 -6.00 12.70 -14.50
N ARG A 157 -7.07 12.59 -13.70
CA ARG A 157 -7.17 13.33 -12.44
C ARG A 157 -6.05 12.98 -11.48
N MET A 158 -5.71 11.69 -11.31
CA MET A 158 -4.62 11.26 -10.45
C MET A 158 -3.26 11.81 -10.91
N CYS A 159 -2.99 11.83 -12.20
CA CYS A 159 -1.79 12.48 -12.74
C CYS A 159 -1.72 13.96 -12.35
N CYS A 160 -2.84 14.70 -12.46
CA CYS A 160 -2.90 16.09 -12.04
C CYS A 160 -2.75 16.26 -10.50
N GLU A 161 -3.31 15.35 -9.69
CA GLU A 161 -3.12 15.32 -8.22
C GLU A 161 -1.65 15.16 -7.83
N ILE A 162 -0.94 14.25 -8.51
CA ILE A 162 0.49 14.03 -8.30
C ILE A 162 1.26 15.30 -8.65
N VAL A 163 0.98 15.92 -9.80
CA VAL A 163 1.61 17.19 -10.19
C VAL A 163 1.36 18.27 -9.13
N ALA A 164 0.12 18.44 -8.68
CA ALA A 164 -0.23 19.41 -7.65
C ALA A 164 0.59 19.22 -6.36
N SER A 165 0.76 17.96 -5.93
CA SER A 165 1.51 17.60 -4.73
C SER A 165 3.02 17.84 -4.82
N LEU A 166 3.55 18.05 -6.03
CA LEU A 166 4.97 18.18 -6.33
C LEU A 166 5.44 19.59 -6.68
N LEU A 167 4.53 20.53 -6.89
CA LEU A 167 4.87 21.89 -7.33
C LEU A 167 5.87 22.60 -6.42
N HIS A 168 5.73 22.42 -5.11
CA HIS A 168 6.57 23.05 -4.08
C HIS A 168 7.85 22.26 -3.77
N ASN A 169 8.17 21.22 -4.57
CA ASN A 169 9.39 20.40 -4.43
C ASN A 169 9.57 19.77 -3.04
N PRO A 170 8.62 18.91 -2.60
CA PRO A 170 8.65 18.31 -1.28
C PRO A 170 9.82 17.34 -1.11
N GLU A 171 10.33 17.21 0.14
CA GLU A 171 11.35 16.23 0.53
C GLU A 171 10.75 14.86 0.85
N ILE A 172 9.47 14.84 1.26
CA ILE A 172 8.73 13.60 1.58
C ILE A 172 7.41 13.61 0.84
N LEU A 173 7.04 12.48 0.25
CA LEU A 173 5.76 12.23 -0.38
C LEU A 173 5.00 11.11 0.34
N PHE A 174 3.76 11.39 0.65
CA PHE A 174 2.80 10.41 1.16
C PHE A 174 1.78 10.12 0.08
N PHE A 175 1.76 8.89 -0.39
CA PHE A 175 0.79 8.38 -1.35
C PHE A 175 -0.15 7.40 -0.64
N ASP A 176 -1.40 7.79 -0.45
CA ASP A 176 -2.44 6.93 0.13
C ASP A 176 -3.31 6.38 -1.01
N GLU A 177 -2.94 5.18 -1.50
CA GLU A 177 -3.60 4.46 -2.60
C GLU A 177 -3.62 5.20 -3.96
N PRO A 178 -2.47 5.64 -4.49
CA PRO A 178 -2.42 6.50 -5.69
C PRO A 178 -2.79 5.78 -6.99
N THR A 179 -2.91 4.47 -6.99
CA THR A 179 -3.18 3.63 -8.17
C THR A 179 -4.56 3.01 -8.17
N ILE A 180 -5.38 3.31 -7.13
CA ILE A 180 -6.72 2.74 -7.00
C ILE A 180 -7.62 3.16 -8.16
N GLY A 181 -8.26 2.16 -8.81
CA GLY A 181 -9.19 2.41 -9.91
C GLY A 181 -8.55 2.92 -11.20
N LEU A 182 -7.22 2.90 -11.31
CA LEU A 182 -6.51 3.20 -12.55
C LEU A 182 -6.44 1.97 -13.46
N ASP A 183 -6.48 2.19 -14.78
CA ASP A 183 -6.15 1.18 -15.76
C ASP A 183 -4.65 0.85 -15.75
N VAL A 184 -4.26 -0.21 -16.45
CA VAL A 184 -2.87 -0.74 -16.45
C VAL A 184 -1.87 0.32 -16.91
N PHE A 185 -2.20 1.10 -17.95
CA PHE A 185 -1.29 2.11 -18.50
C PHE A 185 -1.06 3.28 -17.53
N ASN A 186 -2.14 3.80 -16.93
CA ASN A 186 -2.04 4.85 -15.94
C ASN A 186 -1.34 4.38 -14.66
N LYS A 187 -1.56 3.13 -14.23
CA LYS A 187 -0.81 2.53 -13.11
C LYS A 187 0.69 2.51 -13.39
N GLU A 188 1.08 2.02 -14.56
CA GLU A 188 2.50 1.93 -14.95
C GLU A 188 3.15 3.31 -15.02
N LYS A 189 2.47 4.28 -15.61
CA LYS A 189 2.91 5.67 -15.69
C LYS A 189 3.16 6.27 -14.30
N VAL A 190 2.21 6.13 -13.39
CA VAL A 190 2.35 6.60 -12.00
C VAL A 190 3.51 5.90 -11.29
N ARG A 191 3.64 4.57 -11.43
CA ARG A 191 4.74 3.80 -10.85
C ARG A 191 6.11 4.28 -11.35
N ASN A 192 6.27 4.43 -12.67
CA ASN A 192 7.52 4.86 -13.28
C ASN A 192 7.89 6.27 -12.82
N PHE A 193 6.90 7.14 -12.71
CA PHE A 193 7.13 8.49 -12.22
C PHE A 193 7.55 8.52 -10.73
N ILE A 194 6.91 7.73 -9.87
CA ILE A 194 7.30 7.60 -8.45
C ILE A 194 8.75 7.09 -8.32
N LYS A 195 9.13 6.06 -9.10
CA LYS A 195 10.51 5.55 -9.16
C LYS A 195 11.49 6.65 -9.54
N LYS A 196 11.15 7.42 -10.57
CA LYS A 196 11.98 8.52 -11.08
C LYS A 196 12.19 9.59 -10.01
N LEU A 197 11.11 10.01 -9.33
CA LEU A 197 11.18 11.00 -8.25
C LEU A 197 12.10 10.53 -7.11
N ASN A 198 12.00 9.29 -6.70
CA ASN A 198 12.85 8.75 -5.64
C ASN A 198 14.32 8.64 -6.11
N LYS A 199 14.57 8.10 -7.31
CA LYS A 199 15.92 7.84 -7.82
C LYS A 199 16.69 9.11 -8.18
N GLU A 200 16.02 10.07 -8.86
CA GLU A 200 16.68 11.26 -9.40
C GLU A 200 16.75 12.42 -8.38
N PHE A 201 15.69 12.58 -7.57
CA PHE A 201 15.62 13.69 -6.63
C PHE A 201 15.88 13.28 -5.17
N GLY A 202 16.04 11.98 -4.90
CA GLY A 202 16.21 11.48 -3.54
C GLY A 202 15.01 11.74 -2.64
N THR A 203 13.81 11.92 -3.23
CA THR A 203 12.57 12.16 -2.48
C THR A 203 12.21 10.92 -1.67
N THR A 204 11.96 11.09 -0.39
CA THR A 204 11.45 10.01 0.47
C THR A 204 9.98 9.75 0.14
N VAL A 205 9.60 8.50 -0.06
CA VAL A 205 8.22 8.14 -0.43
C VAL A 205 7.67 7.11 0.54
N ILE A 206 6.50 7.40 1.10
CA ILE A 206 5.69 6.46 1.86
C ILE A 206 4.44 6.16 1.03
N LEU A 207 4.31 4.91 0.60
CA LEU A 207 3.24 4.44 -0.28
C LEU A 207 2.34 3.46 0.46
N THR A 208 1.03 3.73 0.52
CA THR A 208 0.05 2.69 0.84
C THR A 208 -0.59 2.17 -0.43
N SER A 209 -0.84 0.88 -0.49
CA SER A 209 -1.61 0.26 -1.58
C SER A 209 -2.33 -0.97 -1.07
N HIS A 210 -3.49 -1.26 -1.66
CA HIS A 210 -4.17 -2.55 -1.55
C HIS A 210 -3.67 -3.52 -2.62
N ASP A 211 -3.09 -3.01 -3.71
CA ASP A 211 -2.48 -3.81 -4.77
C ASP A 211 -1.00 -4.05 -4.39
N LEU A 212 -0.72 -5.25 -3.89
CA LEU A 212 0.64 -5.61 -3.46
C LEU A 212 1.62 -5.69 -4.62
N SER A 213 1.14 -5.79 -5.86
CA SER A 213 2.00 -5.68 -7.05
C SER A 213 2.62 -4.29 -7.18
N ASP A 214 1.90 -3.23 -6.77
CA ASP A 214 2.47 -1.88 -6.73
C ASP A 214 3.63 -1.80 -5.75
N ILE A 215 3.44 -2.39 -4.56
CA ILE A 215 4.47 -2.41 -3.52
C ILE A 215 5.69 -3.20 -3.97
N GLU A 216 5.48 -4.38 -4.56
CA GLU A 216 6.56 -5.25 -5.04
C GLU A 216 7.38 -4.58 -6.16
N ASN A 217 6.70 -3.88 -7.06
CA ASN A 217 7.36 -3.17 -8.15
C ASN A 217 8.08 -1.89 -7.72
N LEU A 218 7.59 -1.19 -6.71
CA LEU A 218 8.09 0.12 -6.33
C LEU A 218 9.06 0.09 -5.15
N CYS A 219 8.74 -0.68 -4.11
CA CYS A 219 9.38 -0.57 -2.82
C CYS A 219 10.45 -1.65 -2.62
N ARG A 220 11.55 -1.31 -1.95
CA ARG A 220 12.51 -2.30 -1.45
C ARG A 220 12.18 -2.72 -0.03
N ARG A 221 11.66 -1.80 0.78
CA ARG A 221 11.27 -2.03 2.18
C ARG A 221 9.76 -1.99 2.30
N ILE A 222 9.24 -2.90 3.11
CA ILE A 222 7.82 -3.03 3.39
C ILE A 222 7.60 -3.04 4.90
N ILE A 223 6.60 -2.30 5.34
CA ILE A 223 6.13 -2.30 6.72
C ILE A 223 4.69 -2.80 6.71
N ILE A 224 4.44 -3.91 7.38
CA ILE A 224 3.12 -4.51 7.49
C ILE A 224 2.57 -4.21 8.87
N ILE A 225 1.35 -3.65 8.90
CA ILE A 225 0.67 -3.34 10.16
C ILE A 225 -0.64 -4.11 10.30
N ASP A 226 -0.96 -4.44 11.54
CA ASP A 226 -2.25 -5.04 11.92
C ASP A 226 -2.69 -4.50 13.28
N LYS A 227 -3.98 -4.19 13.44
CA LYS A 227 -4.58 -3.67 14.68
C LYS A 227 -3.75 -2.54 15.32
N GLY A 228 -3.19 -1.66 14.49
CA GLY A 228 -2.39 -0.51 14.91
C GLY A 228 -0.93 -0.80 15.30
N SER A 229 -0.45 -2.03 15.14
CA SER A 229 0.92 -2.44 15.50
C SER A 229 1.66 -2.97 14.28
N ILE A 230 3.00 -2.81 14.26
CA ILE A 230 3.85 -3.38 13.21
C ILE A 230 3.97 -4.89 13.43
N ILE A 231 3.73 -5.67 12.38
CA ILE A 231 3.92 -7.13 12.38
C ILE A 231 5.13 -7.56 11.54
N PHE A 232 5.55 -6.72 10.61
CA PHE A 232 6.78 -6.92 9.84
C PHE A 232 7.35 -5.56 9.42
N ASP A 233 8.67 -5.42 9.47
CA ASP A 233 9.44 -4.29 8.95
C ASP A 233 10.77 -4.85 8.41
N GLY A 234 10.97 -4.77 7.10
CA GLY A 234 12.16 -5.31 6.44
C GLY A 234 12.07 -5.21 4.92
N THR A 235 13.02 -5.84 4.22
CA THR A 235 12.99 -5.89 2.77
C THR A 235 11.94 -6.89 2.26
N ILE A 236 11.51 -6.73 1.01
CA ILE A 236 10.62 -7.70 0.36
C ILE A 236 11.33 -9.07 0.23
N GLU A 237 12.64 -9.07 0.04
CA GLU A 237 13.46 -10.28 -0.02
C GLU A 237 13.49 -11.00 1.33
N ASP A 238 13.66 -10.28 2.43
CA ASP A 238 13.57 -10.85 3.79
C ASP A 238 12.18 -11.45 4.04
N LEU A 239 11.13 -10.75 3.60
CA LEU A 239 9.75 -11.24 3.71
C LEU A 239 9.57 -12.55 2.95
N LYS A 240 9.99 -12.61 1.67
CA LYS A 240 9.93 -13.79 0.83
C LYS A 240 10.76 -14.95 1.41
N THR A 241 11.94 -14.69 1.91
CA THR A 241 12.81 -15.70 2.53
C THR A 241 12.20 -16.24 3.82
N LYS A 242 11.62 -15.40 4.65
CA LYS A 242 11.06 -15.78 5.96
C LYS A 242 9.72 -16.50 5.86
N TYR A 243 8.85 -16.06 4.96
CA TYR A 243 7.46 -16.52 4.87
C TYR A 243 7.10 -17.15 3.53
N GLY A 244 7.82 -16.87 2.45
CA GLY A 244 7.58 -17.43 1.12
C GLY A 244 8.14 -18.85 0.96
N THR A 245 8.01 -19.67 1.99
CA THR A 245 8.59 -21.03 2.00
C THR A 245 7.78 -22.06 1.25
N LYS A 246 6.56 -21.75 0.87
CA LYS A 246 5.69 -22.63 0.10
C LYS A 246 5.81 -22.37 -1.39
N SER A 247 5.64 -23.42 -2.20
CA SER A 247 5.55 -23.36 -3.65
C SER A 247 4.51 -24.35 -4.13
N THR A 248 4.00 -24.13 -5.33
CA THR A 248 3.01 -25.04 -5.95
C THR A 248 3.53 -25.50 -7.29
N ILE A 249 3.56 -26.81 -7.51
CA ILE A 249 3.76 -27.41 -8.83
C ILE A 249 2.36 -27.53 -9.42
N LYS A 250 2.11 -26.88 -10.56
CA LYS A 250 0.91 -27.01 -11.36
C LYS A 250 1.21 -27.91 -12.54
N ILE A 251 0.45 -28.97 -12.70
CA ILE A 251 0.60 -29.99 -13.74
C ILE A 251 -0.67 -29.96 -14.58
N GLU A 252 -0.51 -29.80 -15.88
CA GLU A 252 -1.60 -29.98 -16.86
C GLU A 252 -1.56 -31.42 -17.39
N LEU A 253 -2.70 -32.09 -17.32
CA LEU A 253 -2.85 -33.48 -17.74
C LEU A 253 -3.60 -33.58 -19.06
N ILE A 254 -3.25 -34.56 -19.92
CA ILE A 254 -3.92 -34.82 -21.19
C ILE A 254 -5.34 -35.34 -20.93
N GLU A 255 -5.49 -36.23 -19.95
CA GLU A 255 -6.76 -36.83 -19.56
C GLU A 255 -6.98 -36.74 -18.05
N LYS A 256 -8.23 -36.99 -17.59
CA LYS A 256 -8.53 -37.04 -16.16
C LYS A 256 -7.74 -38.14 -15.48
N SER A 257 -6.80 -37.78 -14.63
CA SER A 257 -6.02 -38.74 -13.88
C SER A 257 -6.81 -39.34 -12.71
N LYS A 258 -6.40 -40.54 -12.30
CA LYS A 258 -6.82 -41.13 -11.02
C LYS A 258 -6.24 -40.29 -9.85
N PRO A 259 -6.88 -40.33 -8.66
CA PRO A 259 -6.30 -39.73 -7.48
C PRO A 259 -4.87 -40.26 -7.27
N VAL A 260 -3.93 -39.33 -7.17
CA VAL A 260 -2.53 -39.68 -6.87
C VAL A 260 -2.31 -39.36 -5.41
N ASP A 261 -1.98 -40.36 -4.64
CA ASP A 261 -1.60 -40.17 -3.24
C ASP A 261 -0.07 -40.14 -3.16
N PHE A 262 0.46 -39.00 -2.75
CA PHE A 262 1.87 -38.87 -2.43
C PHE A 262 2.00 -39.08 -0.93
N ASP A 263 2.52 -40.21 -0.51
CA ASP A 263 2.78 -40.58 0.88
C ASP A 263 3.92 -39.69 1.46
N CYS A 264 3.67 -38.39 1.54
CA CYS A 264 4.62 -37.41 2.01
C CYS A 264 3.94 -36.44 3.00
N ASN A 265 4.51 -36.28 4.18
CA ASN A 265 4.06 -35.31 5.17
C ASN A 265 4.25 -33.87 4.64
N ASP A 266 3.31 -32.98 4.92
CA ASP A 266 3.32 -31.56 4.53
C ASP A 266 3.25 -31.26 3.01
N ILE A 267 2.77 -32.23 2.20
CA ILE A 267 2.39 -32.02 0.80
C ILE A 267 0.86 -32.00 0.70
N GLU A 268 0.32 -30.88 0.23
CA GLU A 268 -1.10 -30.77 -0.09
C GLU A 268 -1.32 -31.01 -1.58
N VAL A 269 -2.12 -32.00 -1.95
CA VAL A 269 -2.49 -32.30 -3.34
C VAL A 269 -3.92 -31.88 -3.58
N GLU A 270 -4.14 -31.03 -4.57
CA GLU A 270 -5.44 -30.58 -5.04
C GLU A 270 -5.61 -30.92 -6.52
N ILE A 271 -6.71 -31.56 -6.87
CA ILE A 271 -7.02 -31.94 -8.25
C ILE A 271 -8.21 -31.12 -8.75
N ASP A 272 -7.99 -30.33 -9.79
CA ASP A 272 -9.05 -29.67 -10.54
C ASP A 272 -9.52 -30.55 -11.70
N TYR A 273 -10.54 -31.34 -11.47
CA TYR A 273 -11.09 -32.27 -12.46
C TYR A 273 -11.76 -31.58 -13.66
N ASN A 274 -12.16 -30.32 -13.56
CA ASN A 274 -12.83 -29.60 -14.65
C ASN A 274 -11.83 -29.17 -15.71
N ASN A 275 -10.62 -28.77 -15.27
CA ASN A 275 -9.59 -28.21 -16.12
C ASN A 275 -8.40 -29.14 -16.34
N ASN A 276 -8.45 -30.38 -15.86
CA ASN A 276 -7.36 -31.36 -15.91
C ASN A 276 -6.04 -30.85 -15.30
N PHE A 277 -6.12 -30.11 -14.19
CA PHE A 277 -4.96 -29.64 -13.46
C PHE A 277 -4.78 -30.38 -12.13
N LEU A 278 -3.52 -30.68 -11.82
CA LEU A 278 -3.09 -31.15 -10.52
C LEU A 278 -2.19 -30.11 -9.88
N TYR A 279 -2.46 -29.74 -8.64
CA TYR A 279 -1.68 -28.78 -7.87
C TYR A 279 -1.05 -29.49 -6.69
N ILE A 280 0.28 -29.41 -6.58
CA ILE A 280 1.06 -29.97 -5.47
C ILE A 280 1.67 -28.80 -4.70
N ARG A 281 1.14 -28.52 -3.52
CA ARG A 281 1.64 -27.49 -2.61
C ARG A 281 2.61 -28.11 -1.62
N TYR A 282 3.81 -27.59 -1.53
CA TYR A 282 4.88 -28.12 -0.69
C TYR A 282 5.72 -27.03 -0.05
N SER A 283 6.45 -27.38 1.02
CA SER A 283 7.41 -26.49 1.67
C SER A 283 8.79 -26.66 1.04
N LYS A 284 9.36 -25.57 0.48
CA LYS A 284 10.75 -25.54 -0.04
C LYS A 284 11.81 -25.84 1.03
N ARG A 285 11.46 -25.76 2.32
CA ARG A 285 12.36 -26.12 3.43
C ARG A 285 12.48 -27.63 3.59
N MET A 286 11.44 -28.37 3.22
CA MET A 286 11.38 -29.83 3.41
C MET A 286 11.70 -30.60 2.12
N TYR A 287 11.32 -30.05 0.97
CA TYR A 287 11.44 -30.76 -0.31
C TYR A 287 12.11 -29.86 -1.36
N ARG A 288 13.01 -30.47 -2.14
CA ARG A 288 13.54 -29.84 -3.35
C ARG A 288 12.51 -29.98 -4.47
N THR A 289 12.29 -28.89 -5.20
CA THR A 289 11.35 -28.87 -6.34
C THR A 289 11.66 -29.95 -7.37
N THR A 290 12.95 -30.16 -7.63
CA THR A 290 13.43 -31.21 -8.59
C THR A 290 13.04 -32.61 -8.17
N ASP A 291 13.11 -32.93 -6.89
CA ASP A 291 12.80 -34.23 -6.36
C ASP A 291 11.29 -34.52 -6.50
N LEU A 292 10.46 -33.51 -6.20
CA LEU A 292 9.02 -33.62 -6.40
C LEU A 292 8.61 -33.71 -7.87
N ILE A 293 9.27 -32.97 -8.77
CA ILE A 293 9.02 -33.10 -10.22
C ILE A 293 9.37 -34.48 -10.71
N ASN A 294 10.51 -35.03 -10.29
CA ASN A 294 10.91 -36.40 -10.64
C ASN A 294 9.89 -37.42 -10.12
N LEU A 295 9.43 -37.28 -8.89
CA LEU A 295 8.40 -38.12 -8.30
C LEU A 295 7.09 -38.07 -9.08
N VAL A 296 6.70 -36.88 -9.52
CA VAL A 296 5.53 -36.65 -10.37
C VAL A 296 5.66 -37.34 -11.70
N ILE A 297 6.79 -37.16 -12.39
CA ILE A 297 7.05 -37.78 -13.71
C ILE A 297 7.07 -39.33 -13.62
N GLN A 298 7.55 -39.87 -12.51
CA GLN A 298 7.60 -41.33 -12.30
C GLN A 298 6.23 -41.95 -11.98
N ASN A 299 5.31 -41.21 -11.40
CA ASN A 299 4.02 -41.72 -10.89
C ASN A 299 2.80 -41.25 -11.69
N LEU A 300 2.96 -40.37 -12.66
CA LEU A 300 1.88 -39.78 -13.45
C LEU A 300 2.14 -39.98 -14.94
N ASP A 301 1.18 -40.66 -15.62
CA ASP A 301 1.11 -40.68 -17.07
C ASP A 301 0.31 -39.53 -17.64
N GLY A 302 0.59 -39.17 -18.89
CA GLY A 302 -0.20 -38.17 -19.62
C GLY A 302 0.01 -36.73 -19.14
N ILE A 303 1.21 -36.39 -18.68
CA ILE A 303 1.59 -35.02 -18.37
C ILE A 303 1.73 -34.24 -19.68
N LYS A 304 0.98 -33.11 -19.78
CA LYS A 304 1.06 -32.20 -20.91
C LYS A 304 2.02 -31.01 -20.63
N ASP A 305 1.96 -30.45 -19.44
CA ASP A 305 2.84 -29.37 -19.03
C ASP A 305 3.05 -29.34 -17.50
N ILE A 306 4.20 -28.83 -17.07
CA ILE A 306 4.53 -28.62 -15.65
C ILE A 306 4.99 -27.18 -15.47
N SER A 307 4.34 -26.46 -14.58
CA SER A 307 4.73 -25.11 -14.21
C SER A 307 4.89 -24.97 -12.69
N ILE A 308 5.84 -24.14 -12.27
CA ILE A 308 6.09 -23.84 -10.86
C ILE A 308 5.48 -22.50 -10.56
N ILE A 309 4.55 -22.46 -9.61
CA ILE A 309 3.93 -21.23 -9.12
C ILE A 309 4.59 -20.89 -7.79
N GLU A 310 5.35 -19.82 -7.77
CA GLU A 310 5.89 -19.26 -6.53
C GLU A 310 4.81 -18.42 -5.83
N ASN A 311 4.83 -18.43 -4.49
CA ASN A 311 3.96 -17.55 -3.73
C ASN A 311 4.29 -16.11 -4.07
N ASN A 312 3.30 -15.37 -4.55
CA ASN A 312 3.39 -13.93 -4.75
C ASN A 312 3.35 -13.21 -3.39
N LEU A 313 3.66 -11.92 -3.41
CA LEU A 313 3.66 -11.10 -2.19
C LEU A 313 2.30 -11.12 -1.48
N GLU A 314 1.20 -11.23 -2.23
CA GLU A 314 -0.16 -11.26 -1.70
C GLU A 314 -0.43 -12.52 -0.88
N ASP A 315 0.01 -13.70 -1.37
CA ASP A 315 -0.15 -14.97 -0.67
C ASP A 315 0.67 -14.99 0.62
N ILE A 316 1.90 -14.46 0.56
CA ILE A 316 2.78 -14.36 1.73
C ILE A 316 2.16 -13.45 2.80
N VAL A 317 1.66 -12.30 2.41
CA VAL A 317 1.04 -11.35 3.34
C VAL A 317 -0.24 -11.93 3.93
N LYS A 318 -1.08 -12.62 3.15
CA LYS A 318 -2.27 -13.34 3.66
C LYS A 318 -1.87 -14.38 4.71
N GLU A 319 -0.81 -15.16 4.45
CA GLU A 319 -0.34 -16.17 5.40
C GLU A 319 0.13 -15.55 6.73
N ILE A 320 0.82 -14.40 6.68
CA ILE A 320 1.25 -13.67 7.88
C ILE A 320 0.05 -13.28 8.75
N TYR A 321 -1.01 -12.74 8.13
CA TYR A 321 -2.23 -12.38 8.87
C TYR A 321 -2.93 -13.60 9.47
N LEU A 322 -3.07 -14.69 8.71
CA LEU A 322 -3.71 -15.92 9.18
C LEU A 322 -2.95 -16.55 10.35
N ASN A 323 -1.62 -16.59 10.27
CA ASN A 323 -0.77 -17.15 11.32
C ASN A 323 -0.80 -16.32 12.62
N LYS A 324 -0.94 -14.99 12.51
CA LYS A 324 -1.08 -14.13 13.68
C LYS A 324 -2.44 -14.32 14.36
N HIS A 325 -3.54 -14.36 13.60
CA HIS A 325 -4.89 -14.53 14.15
C HIS A 325 -5.16 -15.94 14.72
N ARG A 326 -4.32 -16.93 14.43
CA ARG A 326 -4.37 -18.26 15.08
C ARG A 326 -3.63 -18.29 16.43
N ARG A 327 -2.80 -17.28 16.72
CA ARG A 327 -2.03 -17.18 17.98
C ARG A 327 -2.66 -16.22 19.00
N ASP A 328 -3.54 -15.33 18.54
CA ASP A 328 -4.39 -14.45 19.36
C ASP A 328 -5.72 -15.15 19.73
#